data_5c62406583e99df3da698727d0d0bb6c
#
_entry.id   5c62406583e99df3da698727d0d0bb6c
#
_cell.length_a   1.000
_cell.length_b   1.000
_cell.length_c   1.000
_cell.angle_alpha   90.00
_cell.angle_beta   90.00
_cell.angle_gamma   90.00
#
_symmetry.space_group_name_H-M   'P 1'
#
loop_
_entity.id
_entity.type
_entity.pdbx_description
1 polymer ?
#
loop_
_entity_poly.entity_id
_entity_poly.type
_entity_poly.pdbx_seq_one_letter_code
_entity_poly.pdbx_strand_id
1 'polypeptide(L)'
;GIATGDLDNDGDLDLVINCLNQPPLIYRNNTIAPRVAVQLRGLPPNTHGIGARVTVVVGKIRQTQEIVAGGRYLSGDQPLRMFAMGTGTAIRSIEVAWPSGRRSFIADLQPNHIYEIAEPSGDPPKPAPAKREAEPFFEDASRLLNHSHAENQYDDTALQPQLPRRLDRSGPGVAWLDYDNDGDDDLLIGAGAGSA
;
A
#
# COMPACT_ATOMS: atom_id res chain seq x y z
N GLY A 1 -16.71 -2.64 9.99
CA GLY A 1 -15.48 -1.89 9.73
C GLY A 1 -14.60 -1.82 10.96
N ILE A 2 -13.31 -1.64 10.73
CA ILE A 2 -12.31 -1.50 11.79
C ILE A 2 -11.35 -0.38 11.40
N ALA A 3 -10.99 0.48 12.36
CA ALA A 3 -10.05 1.56 12.15
C ALA A 3 -9.19 1.76 13.41
N THR A 4 -7.97 2.27 13.22
CA THR A 4 -7.09 2.67 14.31
C THR A 4 -6.82 4.17 14.28
N GLY A 5 -6.72 4.78 15.44
CA GLY A 5 -6.41 6.19 15.62
C GLY A 5 -6.07 6.47 17.08
N ASP A 6 -5.40 7.57 17.33
CA ASP A 6 -5.08 8.05 18.66
C ASP A 6 -6.25 8.91 19.15
N LEU A 7 -7.11 8.34 19.99
CA LEU A 7 -8.36 8.96 20.44
C LEU A 7 -8.17 9.87 21.65
N ASP A 8 -7.23 9.55 22.52
CA ASP A 8 -6.95 10.33 23.73
C ASP A 8 -5.66 11.16 23.66
N ASN A 9 -5.03 11.13 22.48
CA ASN A 9 -3.85 11.95 22.15
C ASN A 9 -2.63 11.63 23.02
N ASP A 10 -2.46 10.35 23.37
CA ASP A 10 -1.33 9.85 24.15
C ASP A 10 -0.18 9.31 23.28
N GLY A 11 -0.37 9.29 21.95
CA GLY A 11 0.62 8.91 20.94
C GLY A 11 0.65 7.43 20.64
N ASP A 12 -0.33 6.64 21.10
CA ASP A 12 -0.53 5.28 20.62
C ASP A 12 -1.84 5.14 19.84
N LEU A 13 -2.07 3.96 19.28
CA LEU A 13 -3.24 3.73 18.43
C LEU A 13 -4.28 2.91 19.19
N ASP A 14 -5.44 3.52 19.33
CA ASP A 14 -6.67 2.91 19.79
C ASP A 14 -7.40 2.20 18.66
N LEU A 15 -8.40 1.42 18.99
CA LEU A 15 -9.15 0.60 18.06
C LEU A 15 -10.65 0.93 18.11
N VAL A 16 -11.23 1.20 16.94
CA VAL A 16 -12.66 1.37 16.76
C VAL A 16 -13.19 0.28 15.83
N ILE A 17 -14.20 -0.44 16.28
CA ILE A 17 -14.87 -1.50 15.51
C ILE A 17 -16.33 -1.12 15.35
N ASN A 18 -16.78 -0.92 14.12
CA ASN A 18 -18.19 -0.74 13.80
C ASN A 18 -18.82 -2.11 13.57
N CYS A 19 -19.76 -2.47 14.43
CA CYS A 19 -20.45 -3.77 14.42
C CYS A 19 -21.76 -3.71 13.63
N LEU A 20 -22.18 -4.85 13.08
CA LEU A 20 -23.48 -4.98 12.39
C LEU A 20 -24.59 -5.09 13.43
N ASN A 21 -25.57 -4.16 13.37
CA ASN A 21 -26.73 -4.12 14.25
C ASN A 21 -26.43 -4.08 15.77
N GLN A 22 -25.25 -3.57 16.13
CA GLN A 22 -24.82 -3.39 17.52
C GLN A 22 -24.06 -2.07 17.67
N PRO A 23 -23.95 -1.51 18.90
CA PRO A 23 -23.11 -0.35 19.15
C PRO A 23 -21.65 -0.60 18.73
N PRO A 24 -20.94 0.44 18.31
CA PRO A 24 -19.52 0.32 18.03
C PRO A 24 -18.74 -0.02 19.30
N LEU A 25 -17.66 -0.78 19.13
CA LEU A 25 -16.70 -1.08 20.19
C LEU A 25 -15.52 -0.16 20.07
N ILE A 26 -15.11 0.42 21.19
CA ILE A 26 -13.94 1.29 21.28
C ILE A 26 -13.00 0.67 22.32
N TYR A 27 -11.78 0.38 21.89
CA TYR A 27 -10.74 -0.16 22.76
C TYR A 27 -9.61 0.82 22.86
N ARG A 28 -9.36 1.32 24.06
CA ARG A 28 -8.23 2.15 24.35
C ARG A 28 -6.99 1.28 24.55
N ASN A 29 -5.91 1.67 23.93
CA ASN A 29 -4.59 1.11 24.18
C ASN A 29 -4.03 1.74 25.47
N ASN A 30 -3.53 0.96 26.38
CA ASN A 30 -2.91 1.43 27.62
C ASN A 30 -1.43 1.01 27.70
N THR A 31 -0.79 0.83 26.56
CA THR A 31 0.61 0.41 26.48
C THR A 31 1.53 1.53 26.95
N ILE A 32 2.42 1.21 27.88
CA ILE A 32 3.46 2.14 28.37
C ILE A 32 4.82 1.92 27.68
N ALA A 33 4.88 1.04 26.69
CA ALA A 33 6.12 0.73 25.98
C ALA A 33 6.64 1.97 25.23
N PRO A 34 7.96 2.23 25.24
CA PRO A 34 8.55 3.35 24.54
C PRO A 34 8.25 3.30 23.03
N ARG A 35 7.78 4.42 22.51
CA ARG A 35 7.35 4.57 21.11
C ARG A 35 7.66 5.96 20.56
N VAL A 36 7.52 6.09 19.27
CA VAL A 36 7.51 7.37 18.55
C VAL A 36 6.34 7.36 17.60
N ALA A 37 5.56 8.41 17.62
CA ALA A 37 4.51 8.64 16.63
C ALA A 37 4.93 9.76 15.66
N VAL A 38 4.57 9.60 14.38
CA VAL A 38 4.89 10.58 13.33
C VAL A 38 3.62 10.93 12.58
N GLN A 39 3.31 12.21 12.57
CA GLN A 39 2.26 12.81 11.78
C GLN A 39 2.86 13.72 10.72
N LEU A 40 2.41 13.62 9.48
CA LEU A 40 2.93 14.43 8.40
C LEU A 40 2.00 15.59 8.05
N ARG A 41 2.59 16.71 7.70
CA ARG A 41 1.92 17.85 7.04
C ARG A 41 2.54 18.07 5.67
N GLY A 42 1.88 17.54 4.65
CA GLY A 42 2.25 17.75 3.26
C GLY A 42 1.78 19.09 2.73
N LEU A 43 2.30 19.47 1.57
CA LEU A 43 1.83 20.66 0.83
C LEU A 43 0.53 20.34 0.07
N PRO A 44 -0.37 21.33 -0.10
CA PRO A 44 -1.56 21.15 -0.91
C PRO A 44 -1.23 20.65 -2.33
N PRO A 45 -2.06 19.77 -2.90
CA PRO A 45 -3.32 19.23 -2.36
C PRO A 45 -3.14 18.03 -1.39
N ASN A 46 -1.94 17.50 -1.21
CA ASN A 46 -1.66 16.32 -0.41
C ASN A 46 -1.30 16.66 1.05
N THR A 47 -2.20 17.28 1.76
CA THR A 47 -1.95 17.83 3.12
C THR A 47 -1.60 16.77 4.18
N HIS A 48 -1.93 15.51 3.96
CA HIS A 48 -1.60 14.41 4.87
C HIS A 48 -0.33 13.64 4.46
N GLY A 49 0.34 14.06 3.38
CA GLY A 49 1.54 13.39 2.89
C GLY A 49 1.31 11.94 2.45
N ILE A 50 0.14 11.64 1.88
CA ILE A 50 -0.17 10.30 1.36
C ILE A 50 0.88 9.88 0.33
N GLY A 51 1.41 8.66 0.45
CA GLY A 51 2.51 8.14 -0.37
C GLY A 51 3.91 8.53 0.15
N ALA A 52 4.00 9.35 1.19
CA ALA A 52 5.27 9.61 1.85
C ALA A 52 5.74 8.37 2.64
N ARG A 53 7.04 8.17 2.66
CA ARG A 53 7.65 7.07 3.39
C ARG A 53 8.42 7.60 4.59
N VAL A 54 8.00 7.18 5.78
CA VAL A 54 8.62 7.53 7.06
C VAL A 54 9.55 6.40 7.49
N THR A 55 10.79 6.73 7.77
CA THR A 55 11.78 5.78 8.29
C THR A 55 12.30 6.27 9.63
N VAL A 56 12.20 5.43 10.66
CA VAL A 56 12.71 5.69 12.00
C VAL A 56 13.87 4.73 12.30
N VAL A 57 14.96 5.27 12.81
CA VAL A 57 16.14 4.49 13.20
C VAL A 57 16.29 4.50 14.71
N VAL A 58 16.12 3.34 15.34
CA VAL A 58 16.30 3.13 16.77
C VAL A 58 17.51 2.21 17.00
N GLY A 59 18.58 2.74 17.54
CA GLY A 59 19.83 1.99 17.68
C GLY A 59 20.36 1.50 16.32
N LYS A 60 20.27 0.19 16.07
CA LYS A 60 20.64 -0.45 14.79
C LYS A 60 19.44 -0.86 13.97
N ILE A 61 18.24 -0.71 14.50
CA ILE A 61 16.99 -1.14 13.85
C ILE A 61 16.46 0.00 12.99
N ARG A 62 16.14 -0.30 11.74
CA ARG A 62 15.49 0.60 10.80
C ARG A 62 14.07 0.11 10.54
N GLN A 63 13.08 0.95 10.83
CA GLN A 63 11.67 0.67 10.59
C GLN A 63 11.15 1.66 9.56
N THR A 64 10.40 1.18 8.56
CA THR A 64 9.87 2.04 7.51
C THR A 64 8.38 1.76 7.34
N GLN A 65 7.57 2.82 7.30
CA GLN A 65 6.14 2.77 7.03
C GLN A 65 5.77 3.83 5.99
N GLU A 66 4.77 3.53 5.19
CA GLU A 66 4.21 4.47 4.21
C GLU A 66 2.90 5.07 4.72
N ILE A 67 2.68 6.35 4.44
CA ILE A 67 1.39 7.01 4.71
C ILE A 67 0.43 6.61 3.58
N VAL A 68 -0.61 5.88 3.92
CA VAL A 68 -1.63 5.43 2.96
C VAL A 68 -2.98 6.04 3.31
N ALA A 69 -3.79 6.32 2.29
CA ALA A 69 -5.19 6.65 2.44
C ALA A 69 -6.01 5.36 2.52
N GLY A 70 -6.85 5.21 3.54
CA GLY A 70 -7.58 3.97 3.76
C GLY A 70 -6.72 2.89 4.41
N GLY A 71 -6.48 1.79 3.70
CA GLY A 71 -5.64 0.68 4.18
C GLY A 71 -6.40 -0.45 4.87
N ARG A 72 -7.72 -0.32 5.05
CA ARG A 72 -8.62 -1.32 5.64
C ARG A 72 -9.79 -1.64 4.71
N TYR A 73 -10.47 -2.75 4.96
CA TYR A 73 -11.70 -3.07 4.25
C TYR A 73 -12.83 -2.12 4.70
N LEU A 74 -13.32 -1.29 3.78
CA LEU A 74 -14.37 -0.28 4.02
C LEU A 74 -14.08 0.71 5.16
N SER A 75 -12.80 0.92 5.51
CA SER A 75 -12.37 1.80 6.60
C SER A 75 -11.02 2.43 6.29
N GLY A 76 -10.67 3.47 7.04
CA GLY A 76 -9.39 4.14 6.96
C GLY A 76 -8.84 4.42 8.36
N ASP A 77 -7.55 4.22 8.54
CA ASP A 77 -6.84 4.57 9.76
C ASP A 77 -6.48 6.07 9.75
N GLN A 78 -6.24 6.62 10.93
CA GLN A 78 -5.62 7.93 11.06
C GLN A 78 -4.25 7.94 10.35
N PRO A 79 -3.88 9.01 9.64
CA PRO A 79 -2.58 9.12 8.97
C PRO A 79 -1.42 9.38 9.95
N LEU A 80 -1.46 8.73 11.11
CA LEU A 80 -0.43 8.68 12.14
C LEU A 80 0.34 7.37 11.99
N ARG A 81 1.67 7.41 12.07
CA ARG A 81 2.50 6.21 12.04
C ARG A 81 3.26 6.06 13.34
N MET A 82 3.03 4.95 14.03
CA MET A 82 3.68 4.63 15.29
C MET A 82 4.82 3.64 15.07
N PHE A 83 5.94 3.88 15.75
CA PHE A 83 7.15 3.07 15.70
C PHE A 83 7.52 2.63 17.12
N ALA A 84 7.52 1.32 17.36
CA ALA A 84 7.95 0.77 18.63
C ALA A 84 9.48 0.88 18.79
N MET A 85 9.93 1.23 19.96
CA MET A 85 11.37 1.35 20.24
C MET A 85 12.00 0.04 20.72
N GLY A 86 11.18 -0.95 21.09
CA GLY A 86 11.68 -2.19 21.68
C GLY A 86 12.48 -1.92 22.95
N THR A 87 13.63 -2.55 23.06
CA THR A 87 14.60 -2.31 24.15
C THR A 87 15.57 -1.16 23.88
N GLY A 88 15.43 -0.51 22.71
CA GLY A 88 16.27 0.63 22.31
C GLY A 88 15.91 1.88 23.11
N THR A 89 16.92 2.59 23.60
CA THR A 89 16.72 3.80 24.40
C THR A 89 16.93 5.10 23.62
N ALA A 90 17.52 5.01 22.43
CA ALA A 90 17.88 6.18 21.63
C ALA A 90 17.32 6.08 20.21
N ILE A 91 16.57 7.10 19.82
CA ILE A 91 16.15 7.32 18.44
C ILE A 91 17.25 8.12 17.75
N ARG A 92 17.82 7.55 16.69
CA ARG A 92 18.89 8.23 15.93
C ARG A 92 18.35 9.27 14.98
N SER A 93 17.31 8.92 14.26
CA SER A 93 16.73 9.81 13.24
C SER A 93 15.32 9.40 12.84
N ILE A 94 14.57 10.39 12.39
CA ILE A 94 13.39 10.22 11.52
C ILE A 94 13.74 10.78 10.15
N GLU A 95 13.54 10.00 9.12
CA GLU A 95 13.69 10.41 7.72
C GLU A 95 12.34 10.32 7.04
N VAL A 96 11.93 11.35 6.30
CA VAL A 96 10.72 11.33 5.49
C VAL A 96 11.11 11.53 4.02
N ALA A 97 10.73 10.57 3.18
CA ALA A 97 10.79 10.71 1.73
C ALA A 97 9.39 11.08 1.23
N TRP A 98 9.24 12.30 0.73
CA TRP A 98 7.98 12.84 0.24
C TRP A 98 7.70 12.43 -1.22
N PRO A 99 6.43 12.30 -1.64
CA PRO A 99 6.10 12.01 -3.03
C PRO A 99 6.62 13.04 -4.04
N SER A 100 6.81 14.27 -3.59
CA SER A 100 7.42 15.35 -4.37
C SER A 100 8.91 15.15 -4.66
N GLY A 101 9.52 14.10 -4.09
CA GLY A 101 10.97 13.86 -4.14
C GLY A 101 11.76 14.58 -3.06
N ARG A 102 11.13 15.45 -2.27
CA ARG A 102 11.76 16.12 -1.13
C ARG A 102 12.08 15.12 -0.01
N ARG A 103 12.96 15.54 0.89
CA ARG A 103 13.32 14.77 2.08
C ARG A 103 13.35 15.65 3.31
N SER A 104 12.88 15.12 4.44
CA SER A 104 13.06 15.70 5.76
C SER A 104 13.93 14.76 6.60
N PHE A 105 14.79 15.33 7.43
CA PHE A 105 15.64 14.60 8.35
C PHE A 105 15.60 15.28 9.71
N ILE A 106 15.36 14.52 10.77
CA ILE A 106 15.28 15.01 12.13
C ILE A 106 16.12 14.10 13.02
N ALA A 107 16.95 14.69 13.86
CA ALA A 107 17.77 14.02 14.86
C ALA A 107 17.41 14.53 16.27
N ASP A 108 18.08 14.03 17.28
CA ASP A 108 17.93 14.43 18.68
C ASP A 108 16.49 14.26 19.21
N LEU A 109 15.95 13.08 18.97
CA LEU A 109 14.57 12.74 19.23
C LEU A 109 14.39 12.09 20.61
N GLN A 110 13.28 12.43 21.27
CA GLN A 110 12.88 11.84 22.54
C GLN A 110 11.80 10.75 22.33
N PRO A 111 11.81 9.69 23.14
CA PRO A 111 10.72 8.71 23.11
C PRO A 111 9.40 9.31 23.64
N ASN A 112 8.31 8.62 23.35
CA ASN A 112 6.96 8.95 23.81
C ASN A 112 6.49 10.36 23.40
N HIS A 113 6.86 10.77 22.17
CA HIS A 113 6.44 12.03 21.55
C HIS A 113 5.78 11.77 20.22
N ILE A 114 4.84 12.65 19.86
CA ILE A 114 4.28 12.77 18.51
C ILE A 114 5.09 13.85 17.78
N TYR A 115 5.73 13.46 16.70
CA TYR A 115 6.49 14.37 15.84
C TYR A 115 5.65 14.78 14.65
N GLU A 116 5.24 16.05 14.62
CA GLU A 116 4.62 16.62 13.45
C GLU A 116 5.70 17.15 12.50
N ILE A 117 5.76 16.60 11.29
CA ILE A 117 6.78 16.90 10.29
C ILE A 117 6.15 17.53 9.07
N ALA A 118 6.50 18.78 8.80
CA ALA A 118 6.05 19.49 7.62
C ALA A 118 6.91 19.17 6.39
N GLU A 119 6.26 19.08 5.23
CA GLU A 119 6.97 19.00 3.97
C GLU A 119 7.71 20.32 3.69
N PRO A 120 9.01 20.28 3.36
CA PRO A 120 9.75 21.47 3.04
C PRO A 120 9.12 22.21 1.86
N SER A 121 9.02 23.54 1.95
CA SER A 121 8.60 24.40 0.84
C SER A 121 9.76 24.65 -0.14
N GLY A 122 9.46 25.17 -1.33
CA GLY A 122 10.44 25.47 -2.37
C GLY A 122 10.36 24.53 -3.57
N ASP A 123 11.29 24.65 -4.51
CA ASP A 123 11.32 23.79 -5.69
C ASP A 123 11.65 22.34 -5.32
N PRO A 124 10.98 21.35 -5.91
CA PRO A 124 11.34 19.97 -5.71
C PRO A 124 12.77 19.71 -6.23
N PRO A 125 13.50 18.77 -5.62
CA PRO A 125 14.80 18.40 -6.12
C PRO A 125 14.67 17.92 -7.57
N LYS A 126 15.66 18.32 -8.40
CA LYS A 126 15.72 17.87 -9.78
C LYS A 126 15.63 16.33 -9.79
N PRO A 127 14.79 15.73 -10.62
CA PRO A 127 14.73 14.27 -10.71
C PRO A 127 16.14 13.72 -10.92
N ALA A 128 16.49 12.69 -10.17
CA ALA A 128 17.71 11.95 -10.46
C ALA A 128 17.68 11.51 -11.93
N PRO A 129 18.80 11.53 -12.65
CA PRO A 129 18.85 11.03 -14.02
C PRO A 129 18.21 9.64 -14.03
N ALA A 130 17.32 9.41 -15.00
CA ALA A 130 16.65 8.14 -15.15
C ALA A 130 17.70 7.03 -15.07
N LYS A 131 17.51 6.07 -14.18
CA LYS A 131 18.31 4.86 -14.19
C LYS A 131 18.32 4.37 -15.64
N ARG A 132 19.51 4.04 -16.18
CA ARG A 132 19.58 3.30 -17.44
C ARG A 132 18.48 2.26 -17.44
N GLU A 133 17.66 2.26 -18.48
CA GLU A 133 16.67 1.21 -18.68
C GLU A 133 17.45 -0.11 -18.55
N ALA A 134 17.11 -0.87 -17.50
CA ALA A 134 17.64 -2.22 -17.40
C ALA A 134 17.08 -2.98 -18.58
N GLU A 135 17.90 -3.77 -19.24
CA GLU A 135 17.40 -4.68 -20.26
C GLU A 135 16.25 -5.47 -19.65
N PRO A 136 15.09 -5.48 -20.31
CA PRO A 136 13.94 -6.18 -19.78
C PRO A 136 14.25 -7.66 -19.64
N PHE A 137 13.88 -8.27 -18.52
CA PHE A 137 14.03 -9.71 -18.30
C PHE A 137 13.12 -10.54 -19.20
N PHE A 138 12.09 -9.91 -19.76
CA PHE A 138 11.10 -10.54 -20.63
C PHE A 138 10.99 -9.75 -21.92
N GLU A 139 10.86 -10.48 -23.03
CA GLU A 139 10.53 -9.90 -24.34
C GLU A 139 9.13 -10.37 -24.78
N ASP A 140 8.47 -9.58 -25.59
CA ASP A 140 7.17 -9.94 -26.17
C ASP A 140 7.35 -11.03 -27.23
N ALA A 141 7.00 -12.25 -26.86
CA ALA A 141 7.01 -13.43 -27.73
C ALA A 141 5.58 -13.83 -28.21
N SER A 142 4.58 -12.95 -28.04
CA SER A 142 3.17 -13.25 -28.39
C SER A 142 2.98 -13.77 -29.82
N ARG A 143 3.86 -13.36 -30.73
CA ARG A 143 3.85 -13.83 -32.13
C ARG A 143 4.09 -15.33 -32.29
N LEU A 144 4.75 -15.98 -31.32
CA LEU A 144 5.01 -17.43 -31.39
C LEU A 144 3.72 -18.24 -31.18
N LEU A 145 2.79 -17.71 -30.40
CA LEU A 145 1.50 -18.34 -30.15
C LEU A 145 0.53 -18.22 -31.31
N ASN A 146 0.61 -17.14 -32.09
CA ASN A 146 -0.33 -16.80 -33.18
C ASN A 146 -1.80 -16.97 -32.78
N HIS A 147 -2.11 -16.71 -31.49
CA HIS A 147 -3.44 -16.84 -30.90
C HIS A 147 -4.07 -15.48 -30.68
N SER A 148 -5.34 -15.35 -31.00
CA SER A 148 -6.16 -14.17 -30.67
C SER A 148 -7.44 -14.66 -30.00
N HIS A 149 -7.59 -14.29 -28.73
CA HIS A 149 -8.78 -14.65 -27.97
C HIS A 149 -10.00 -13.88 -28.49
N ALA A 150 -11.07 -14.60 -28.79
CA ALA A 150 -12.38 -14.04 -29.10
C ALA A 150 -13.33 -14.29 -27.92
N GLU A 151 -13.91 -13.25 -27.38
CA GLU A 151 -14.84 -13.33 -26.25
C GLU A 151 -16.27 -13.06 -26.72
N ASN A 152 -17.24 -13.76 -26.11
CA ASN A 152 -18.64 -13.43 -26.32
C ASN A 152 -18.97 -12.10 -25.65
N GLN A 153 -19.84 -11.31 -26.32
CA GLN A 153 -20.37 -10.11 -25.69
C GLN A 153 -21.31 -10.51 -24.55
N TYR A 154 -20.87 -10.28 -23.34
CA TYR A 154 -21.65 -10.42 -22.13
C TYR A 154 -21.52 -9.16 -21.28
N ASP A 155 -22.62 -8.69 -20.68
CA ASP A 155 -22.62 -7.52 -19.83
C ASP A 155 -23.10 -7.89 -18.43
N ASP A 156 -22.15 -8.06 -17.52
CA ASP A 156 -22.42 -8.35 -16.10
C ASP A 156 -23.33 -7.29 -15.48
N THR A 157 -23.17 -6.03 -15.87
CA THR A 157 -23.90 -4.92 -15.27
C THR A 157 -25.35 -4.87 -15.72
N ALA A 158 -25.69 -5.51 -16.83
CA ALA A 158 -27.08 -5.66 -17.26
C ALA A 158 -27.90 -6.54 -16.31
N LEU A 159 -27.24 -7.55 -15.70
CA LEU A 159 -27.87 -8.46 -14.71
C LEU A 159 -27.69 -7.95 -13.28
N GLN A 160 -26.55 -7.39 -12.97
CA GLN A 160 -26.21 -6.89 -11.64
C GLN A 160 -25.58 -5.48 -11.72
N PRO A 161 -26.39 -4.41 -11.81
CA PRO A 161 -25.89 -3.04 -12.01
C PRO A 161 -24.95 -2.52 -10.91
N GLN A 162 -24.94 -3.14 -9.73
CA GLN A 162 -24.13 -2.73 -8.58
C GLN A 162 -22.87 -3.57 -8.37
N LEU A 163 -22.45 -4.35 -9.36
CA LEU A 163 -21.19 -5.09 -9.26
C LEU A 163 -20.01 -4.12 -9.10
N PRO A 164 -19.15 -4.31 -8.07
CA PRO A 164 -18.01 -3.44 -7.84
C PRO A 164 -16.89 -3.65 -8.86
N ARG A 165 -16.90 -4.79 -9.55
CA ARG A 165 -15.96 -5.14 -10.62
C ARG A 165 -16.67 -5.95 -11.68
N ARG A 166 -16.36 -5.67 -12.93
CA ARG A 166 -16.82 -6.48 -14.06
C ARG A 166 -15.97 -7.74 -14.14
N LEU A 167 -16.62 -8.89 -14.30
CA LEU A 167 -15.97 -10.19 -14.53
C LEU A 167 -16.03 -10.61 -16.01
N ASP A 168 -16.89 -9.96 -16.79
CA ASP A 168 -17.09 -10.20 -18.22
C ASP A 168 -15.85 -9.89 -19.10
N ARG A 169 -14.79 -9.33 -18.52
CA ARG A 169 -13.55 -9.00 -19.20
C ARG A 169 -12.31 -9.58 -18.53
N SER A 170 -12.49 -10.63 -17.78
CA SER A 170 -11.38 -11.26 -17.03
C SER A 170 -10.43 -12.07 -17.92
N GLY A 171 -10.83 -12.32 -19.16
CA GLY A 171 -10.07 -13.13 -20.09
C GLY A 171 -10.13 -14.65 -19.79
N PRO A 172 -9.60 -15.48 -20.67
CA PRO A 172 -9.56 -16.94 -20.49
C PRO A 172 -8.54 -17.34 -19.43
N GLY A 173 -8.80 -18.48 -18.78
CA GLY A 173 -7.78 -19.17 -18.00
C GLY A 173 -6.71 -19.76 -18.91
N VAL A 174 -5.48 -19.88 -18.39
CA VAL A 174 -4.38 -20.59 -19.04
C VAL A 174 -3.81 -21.62 -18.08
N ALA A 175 -3.39 -22.76 -18.60
CA ALA A 175 -2.75 -23.82 -17.82
C ALA A 175 -1.68 -24.53 -18.64
N TRP A 176 -0.68 -25.05 -17.96
CA TRP A 176 0.32 -25.95 -18.54
C TRP A 176 0.02 -27.36 -18.10
N LEU A 177 0.03 -28.31 -19.04
CA LEU A 177 -0.12 -29.73 -18.80
C LEU A 177 0.41 -30.52 -20.01
N ASP A 178 0.93 -31.71 -19.77
CA ASP A 178 1.24 -32.67 -20.83
C ASP A 178 -0.07 -33.35 -21.27
N TYR A 179 -0.66 -32.83 -22.35
CA TYR A 179 -1.98 -33.25 -22.85
C TYR A 179 -1.90 -34.58 -23.65
N ASP A 180 -0.83 -34.76 -24.40
CA ASP A 180 -0.67 -35.90 -25.29
C ASP A 180 0.29 -36.98 -24.76
N ASN A 181 0.83 -36.80 -23.55
CA ASN A 181 1.77 -37.71 -22.86
C ASN A 181 3.09 -37.90 -23.63
N ASP A 182 3.59 -36.87 -24.28
CA ASP A 182 4.88 -36.92 -24.97
C ASP A 182 6.06 -36.52 -24.06
N GLY A 183 5.79 -36.04 -22.86
CA GLY A 183 6.75 -35.67 -21.83
C GLY A 183 7.09 -34.18 -21.81
N ASP A 184 6.50 -33.37 -22.68
CA ASP A 184 6.60 -31.93 -22.71
C ASP A 184 5.27 -31.29 -22.28
N ASP A 185 5.31 -30.14 -21.60
CA ASP A 185 4.10 -29.45 -21.17
C ASP A 185 3.51 -28.61 -22.31
N ASP A 186 2.23 -28.82 -22.58
CA ASP A 186 1.41 -28.07 -23.53
C ASP A 186 0.76 -26.86 -22.88
N LEU A 187 0.53 -25.81 -23.66
CA LEU A 187 -0.19 -24.60 -23.22
C LEU A 187 -1.68 -24.72 -23.57
N LEU A 188 -2.51 -24.91 -22.57
CA LEU A 188 -3.96 -24.86 -22.70
C LEU A 188 -4.48 -23.44 -22.49
N ILE A 189 -5.20 -22.89 -23.46
CA ILE A 189 -5.83 -21.58 -23.38
C ILE A 189 -7.35 -21.78 -23.48
N GLY A 190 -8.07 -21.32 -22.43
CA GLY A 190 -9.53 -21.31 -22.46
C GLY A 190 -10.04 -20.36 -23.54
N ALA A 191 -11.20 -20.68 -24.12
CA ALA A 191 -11.82 -19.87 -25.16
C ALA A 191 -13.28 -19.55 -24.82
N GLY A 192 -13.78 -18.43 -25.35
CA GLY A 192 -15.21 -18.13 -25.33
C GLY A 192 -15.99 -19.07 -26.28
N ALA A 193 -17.31 -19.16 -26.12
CA ALA A 193 -18.14 -19.98 -26.99
C ALA A 193 -18.06 -19.50 -28.45
N GLY A 194 -17.65 -20.39 -29.34
CA GLY A 194 -17.54 -20.11 -30.78
C GLY A 194 -16.15 -19.67 -31.27
N SER A 195 -15.13 -19.63 -30.41
CA SER A 195 -13.74 -19.57 -30.83
C SER A 195 -13.14 -20.96 -30.79
N ALA A 196 -12.87 -21.56 -31.91
CA ALA A 196 -12.06 -22.75 -32.09
C ALA A 196 -10.75 -22.35 -32.76
#